data_b550f7e003f8cd798587524871d429b0
#
_entry.id   b550f7e003f8cd798587524871d429b0
#
_cell.length_a   1.000
_cell.length_b   1.000
_cell.length_c   1.000
_cell.angle_alpha   90.00
_cell.angle_beta   90.00
_cell.angle_gamma   90.00
#
_symmetry.space_group_name_H-M   'P 1'
#
loop_
_entity.id
_entity.type
_entity.pdbx_description
1 polymer ?
#
loop_
_entity_poly.entity_id
_entity_poly.type
_entity_poly.pdbx_seq_one_letter_code
_entity_poly.pdbx_strand_id
1 'polypeptide(L)'
;MMTVSRVMHNAESVRPATRDRVLQAIQTLNYVPDLSARKMRAQGRKPSTLAVLAQDTATTPFSVDILLAIEQTASEFGWNSFLINIFSEDDAARAARQLLAHRPDGIIYTTMGLRHITLPESLYGENIVLANCVADDPALPSYIPDDYTAQYESTQHLLAAGYRQPLCFWLPESALATGYRRQGFEQAWRDAGRDLAEVKQFHMATGDDHYTDLASLLNAHFKPGKPDFDVLICGNDRAAFVAYQVLLAKGVRIPKDVAVMGFDNLVGVGHLFLPPLTTIQLPHDIIGREAALHIIEGREGGRVTRIPCPLLIRCST
;
A
#
# COMPACT_ATOMS: atom_id res chain seq x y z
N MET A 1 -25.56 -0.77 38.55
CA MET A 1 -24.78 -0.21 37.44
C MET A 1 -23.63 0.71 37.85
N MET A 2 -23.78 1.63 38.82
CA MET A 2 -22.69 2.50 39.25
C MET A 2 -21.48 1.81 39.88
N THR A 3 -21.63 0.69 40.56
CA THR A 3 -20.54 -0.03 41.23
C THR A 3 -19.60 -0.72 40.23
N VAL A 4 -20.14 -1.37 39.19
CA VAL A 4 -19.34 -1.99 38.13
C VAL A 4 -18.51 -0.94 37.38
N SER A 5 -19.11 0.19 37.04
CA SER A 5 -18.43 1.31 36.42
C SER A 5 -17.28 1.85 37.27
N ARG A 6 -17.46 1.99 38.61
CA ARG A 6 -16.42 2.42 39.54
C ARG A 6 -15.25 1.43 39.60
N VAL A 7 -15.54 0.13 39.69
CA VAL A 7 -14.50 -0.92 39.71
C VAL A 7 -13.68 -0.89 38.42
N MET A 8 -14.31 -0.62 37.29
CA MET A 8 -13.63 -0.56 35.99
C MET A 8 -12.76 0.70 35.77
N HIS A 9 -13.07 1.82 36.46
CA HIS A 9 -12.37 3.10 36.26
C HIS A 9 -11.44 3.50 37.41
N ASN A 10 -11.78 3.12 38.61
CA ASN A 10 -11.00 3.43 39.80
C ASN A 10 -11.28 2.34 40.85
N ALA A 11 -10.64 1.19 40.66
CA ALA A 11 -10.83 0.01 41.48
C ALA A 11 -10.51 0.25 42.96
N GLU A 12 -9.60 1.18 43.26
CA GLU A 12 -9.19 1.52 44.62
C GLU A 12 -10.25 2.32 45.38
N SER A 13 -11.16 2.98 44.67
CA SER A 13 -12.29 3.71 45.31
C SER A 13 -13.41 2.82 45.78
N VAL A 14 -13.32 1.50 45.59
CA VAL A 14 -14.33 0.49 45.96
C VAL A 14 -13.76 -0.44 47.00
N ARG A 15 -14.58 -0.77 48.04
CA ARG A 15 -14.17 -1.72 49.09
C ARG A 15 -13.65 -3.03 48.49
N PRO A 16 -12.52 -3.61 48.99
CA PRO A 16 -11.89 -4.77 48.39
C PRO A 16 -12.84 -5.95 48.09
N ALA A 17 -13.67 -6.32 49.08
CA ALA A 17 -14.62 -7.44 48.93
C ALA A 17 -15.67 -7.20 47.83
N THR A 18 -16.07 -5.94 47.59
CA THR A 18 -17.03 -5.60 46.52
C THR A 18 -16.32 -5.56 45.17
N ARG A 19 -15.10 -5.05 45.15
CA ARG A 19 -14.25 -5.04 43.95
C ARG A 19 -14.01 -6.46 43.44
N ASP A 20 -13.59 -7.36 44.32
CA ASP A 20 -13.25 -8.75 43.94
C ASP A 20 -14.46 -9.51 43.42
N ARG A 21 -15.64 -9.35 44.03
CA ARG A 21 -16.90 -9.90 43.55
C ARG A 21 -17.28 -9.37 42.17
N VAL A 22 -17.07 -8.09 41.91
CA VAL A 22 -17.36 -7.48 40.60
C VAL A 22 -16.39 -7.97 39.55
N LEU A 23 -15.09 -8.04 39.84
CA LEU A 23 -14.07 -8.56 38.93
C LEU A 23 -14.35 -10.04 38.59
N GLN A 24 -14.70 -10.85 39.57
CA GLN A 24 -15.07 -12.24 39.36
C GLN A 24 -16.33 -12.38 38.48
N ALA A 25 -17.35 -11.55 38.70
CA ALA A 25 -18.54 -11.54 37.85
C ALA A 25 -18.24 -11.11 36.41
N ILE A 26 -17.36 -10.10 36.22
CA ILE A 26 -16.89 -9.67 34.91
C ILE A 26 -16.20 -10.81 34.17
N GLN A 27 -15.29 -11.54 34.84
CA GLN A 27 -14.61 -12.70 34.28
C GLN A 27 -15.58 -13.86 33.95
N THR A 28 -16.47 -14.20 34.91
CA THR A 28 -17.43 -15.31 34.74
C THR A 28 -18.43 -15.07 33.62
N LEU A 29 -18.86 -13.79 33.46
CA LEU A 29 -19.83 -13.39 32.43
C LEU A 29 -19.20 -12.98 31.12
N ASN A 30 -17.87 -12.98 31.04
CA ASN A 30 -17.09 -12.45 29.93
C ASN A 30 -17.59 -11.05 29.49
N TYR A 31 -17.90 -10.21 30.50
CA TYR A 31 -18.52 -8.92 30.28
C TYR A 31 -17.53 -7.93 29.70
N VAL A 32 -17.78 -7.51 28.47
CA VAL A 32 -17.05 -6.42 27.80
C VAL A 32 -17.91 -5.15 27.90
N PRO A 33 -17.41 -4.07 28.50
CA PRO A 33 -18.14 -2.81 28.54
C PRO A 33 -18.44 -2.27 27.15
N ASP A 34 -19.67 -1.86 26.91
CA ASP A 34 -20.07 -1.18 25.67
C ASP A 34 -19.33 0.18 25.57
N LEU A 35 -18.50 0.29 24.55
CA LEU A 35 -17.72 1.51 24.26
C LEU A 35 -18.63 2.70 23.94
N SER A 36 -19.80 2.47 23.35
CA SER A 36 -20.80 3.51 23.05
C SER A 36 -21.44 4.06 24.34
N ALA A 37 -21.76 3.19 25.30
CA ALA A 37 -22.24 3.59 26.62
C ALA A 37 -21.16 4.30 27.44
N ARG A 38 -19.89 3.98 27.21
CA ARG A 38 -18.72 4.64 27.79
C ARG A 38 -18.55 6.06 27.24
N LYS A 39 -18.74 6.25 25.92
CA LYS A 39 -18.72 7.57 25.25
C LYS A 39 -19.70 8.57 25.86
N MET A 40 -20.89 8.10 26.27
CA MET A 40 -21.95 8.94 26.84
C MET A 40 -21.73 9.36 28.31
N ARG A 41 -20.85 8.70 29.08
CA ARG A 41 -20.70 8.90 30.52
C ARG A 41 -19.34 9.42 30.97
N ALA A 42 -18.34 9.43 30.07
CA ALA A 42 -16.98 9.81 30.45
C ALA A 42 -16.79 11.32 30.42
N GLN A 43 -16.81 11.95 31.59
CA GLN A 43 -16.14 13.23 31.84
C GLN A 43 -14.60 13.09 31.92
N GLY A 44 -14.03 11.91 31.62
CA GLY A 44 -12.61 11.64 31.53
C GLY A 44 -12.23 11.29 30.10
N ARG A 45 -11.03 11.62 29.66
CA ARG A 45 -10.44 11.53 28.33
C ARG A 45 -10.91 10.26 27.57
N LYS A 46 -11.84 10.46 26.64
CA LYS A 46 -12.35 9.46 25.70
C LYS A 46 -11.16 8.96 24.85
N PRO A 47 -10.93 7.66 24.72
CA PRO A 47 -9.94 7.19 23.74
C PRO A 47 -10.35 7.67 22.36
N SER A 48 -9.46 8.35 21.68
CA SER A 48 -9.68 8.85 20.33
C SER A 48 -9.86 7.68 19.37
N THR A 49 -10.58 7.91 18.29
CA THR A 49 -10.94 6.86 17.33
C THR A 49 -10.50 7.25 15.92
N LEU A 50 -9.70 6.40 15.32
CA LEU A 50 -9.25 6.49 13.94
C LEU A 50 -10.13 5.60 13.06
N ALA A 51 -10.74 6.17 12.05
CA ALA A 51 -11.51 5.41 11.07
C ALA A 51 -10.72 5.24 9.78
N VAL A 52 -10.79 4.06 9.19
CA VAL A 52 -10.18 3.76 7.90
C VAL A 52 -11.27 3.49 6.88
N LEU A 53 -11.27 4.26 5.80
CA LEU A 53 -12.10 4.03 4.63
C LEU A 53 -11.22 3.39 3.56
N ALA A 54 -11.42 2.10 3.28
CA ALA A 54 -10.51 1.27 2.52
C ALA A 54 -11.14 0.81 1.20
N GLN A 55 -10.58 1.28 0.07
CA GLN A 55 -11.10 0.94 -1.26
C GLN A 55 -10.27 -0.18 -1.89
N ASP A 56 -10.96 -1.26 -2.29
CA ASP A 56 -10.39 -2.45 -2.95
C ASP A 56 -9.25 -3.13 -2.18
N THR A 57 -9.13 -2.89 -0.87
CA THR A 57 -7.99 -3.36 -0.08
C THR A 57 -8.03 -4.84 0.25
N ALA A 58 -9.19 -5.48 0.15
CA ALA A 58 -9.34 -6.90 0.47
C ALA A 58 -8.83 -7.85 -0.63
N THR A 59 -8.31 -7.32 -1.74
CA THR A 59 -7.98 -8.10 -2.94
C THR A 59 -6.52 -8.51 -3.05
N THR A 60 -5.62 -7.88 -2.28
CA THR A 60 -4.17 -8.17 -2.34
C THR A 60 -3.48 -8.09 -0.99
N PRO A 61 -2.39 -8.87 -0.78
CA PRO A 61 -1.56 -8.76 0.43
C PRO A 61 -0.97 -7.37 0.69
N PHE A 62 -0.72 -6.58 -0.35
CA PHE A 62 -0.10 -5.25 -0.24
C PHE A 62 -0.90 -4.24 0.58
N SER A 63 -2.22 -4.30 0.46
CA SER A 63 -3.11 -3.41 1.22
C SER A 63 -3.11 -3.74 2.71
N VAL A 64 -2.80 -4.99 3.05
CA VAL A 64 -2.73 -5.45 4.45
C VAL A 64 -1.65 -4.70 5.21
N ASP A 65 -0.49 -4.44 4.60
CA ASP A 65 0.62 -3.76 5.27
C ASP A 65 0.27 -2.32 5.66
N ILE A 66 -0.46 -1.59 4.78
CA ILE A 66 -0.96 -0.25 5.12
C ILE A 66 -1.93 -0.31 6.30
N LEU A 67 -2.93 -1.22 6.23
CA LEU A 67 -3.96 -1.35 7.25
C LEU A 67 -3.37 -1.79 8.59
N LEU A 68 -2.44 -2.74 8.56
CA LEU A 68 -1.75 -3.23 9.75
C LEU A 68 -0.91 -2.13 10.40
N ALA A 69 -0.18 -1.34 9.62
CA ALA A 69 0.61 -0.22 10.11
C ALA A 69 -0.26 0.88 10.73
N ILE A 70 -1.43 1.18 10.12
CA ILE A 70 -2.40 2.12 10.70
C ILE A 70 -2.90 1.61 12.05
N GLU A 71 -3.31 0.35 12.13
CA GLU A 71 -3.85 -0.26 13.36
C GLU A 71 -2.80 -0.31 14.47
N GLN A 72 -1.61 -0.79 14.16
CA GLN A 72 -0.49 -0.86 15.10
C GLN A 72 -0.15 0.53 15.66
N THR A 73 -0.05 1.54 14.77
CA THR A 73 0.23 2.91 15.19
C THR A 73 -0.89 3.47 16.07
N ALA A 74 -2.16 3.27 15.71
CA ALA A 74 -3.28 3.69 16.54
C ALA A 74 -3.21 3.04 17.94
N SER A 75 -2.95 1.74 18.00
CA SER A 75 -2.81 0.97 19.23
C SER A 75 -1.64 1.46 20.10
N GLU A 76 -0.46 1.73 19.52
CA GLU A 76 0.72 2.28 20.21
C GLU A 76 0.39 3.59 20.95
N PHE A 77 -0.44 4.44 20.36
CA PHE A 77 -0.85 5.74 20.95
C PHE A 77 -2.15 5.67 21.76
N GLY A 78 -2.70 4.48 21.98
CA GLY A 78 -3.93 4.28 22.78
C GLY A 78 -5.21 4.75 22.07
N TRP A 79 -5.17 4.86 20.75
CA TRP A 79 -6.35 5.12 19.92
C TRP A 79 -7.05 3.80 19.57
N ASN A 80 -8.38 3.87 19.40
CA ASN A 80 -9.10 2.76 18.77
C ASN A 80 -9.11 2.96 17.24
N SER A 81 -9.11 1.87 16.50
CA SER A 81 -9.30 1.91 15.05
C SER A 81 -10.49 1.05 14.62
N PHE A 82 -11.10 1.41 13.51
CA PHE A 82 -12.06 0.57 12.80
C PHE A 82 -12.00 0.85 11.30
N LEU A 83 -12.44 -0.11 10.50
CA LEU A 83 -12.35 -0.07 9.05
C LEU A 83 -13.72 -0.29 8.42
N ILE A 84 -13.99 0.47 7.35
CA ILE A 84 -15.11 0.25 6.44
C ILE A 84 -14.55 0.08 5.03
N ASN A 85 -14.90 -1.05 4.39
CA ASN A 85 -14.49 -1.30 3.00
C ASN A 85 -15.43 -0.61 2.00
N ILE A 86 -14.84 -0.14 0.92
CA ILE A 86 -15.51 0.30 -0.31
C ILE A 86 -15.21 -0.77 -1.36
N PHE A 87 -16.25 -1.37 -1.94
CA PHE A 87 -16.11 -2.40 -2.97
C PHE A 87 -16.31 -1.87 -4.39
N SER A 88 -16.92 -0.68 -4.52
CA SER A 88 -17.11 0.03 -5.78
C SER A 88 -17.11 1.54 -5.53
N GLU A 89 -16.85 2.35 -6.54
CA GLU A 89 -16.90 3.81 -6.43
C GLU A 89 -18.29 4.30 -6.01
N ASP A 90 -19.36 3.65 -6.49
CA ASP A 90 -20.74 3.97 -6.12
C ASP A 90 -21.04 3.76 -4.64
N ASP A 91 -20.29 2.89 -3.97
CA ASP A 91 -20.41 2.62 -2.54
C ASP A 91 -19.75 3.67 -1.64
N ALA A 92 -18.85 4.49 -2.17
CA ALA A 92 -18.01 5.40 -1.39
C ALA A 92 -18.82 6.38 -0.55
N ALA A 93 -19.87 6.99 -1.11
CA ALA A 93 -20.74 7.93 -0.40
C ALA A 93 -21.54 7.26 0.72
N ARG A 94 -21.98 6.02 0.55
CA ARG A 94 -22.68 5.23 1.56
C ARG A 94 -21.72 4.84 2.69
N ALA A 95 -20.55 4.34 2.36
CA ALA A 95 -19.50 3.96 3.31
C ALA A 95 -19.03 5.16 4.14
N ALA A 96 -18.85 6.33 3.53
CA ALA A 96 -18.49 7.57 4.21
C ALA A 96 -19.56 7.98 5.25
N ARG A 97 -20.85 7.95 4.90
CA ARG A 97 -21.94 8.23 5.86
C ARG A 97 -21.98 7.22 7.00
N GLN A 98 -21.76 5.93 6.72
CA GLN A 98 -21.68 4.90 7.73
C GLN A 98 -20.51 5.15 8.69
N LEU A 99 -19.34 5.52 8.15
CA LEU A 99 -18.16 5.86 8.93
C LEU A 99 -18.42 7.05 9.87
N LEU A 100 -18.98 8.14 9.34
CA LEU A 100 -19.29 9.35 10.09
C LEU A 100 -20.31 9.13 11.22
N ALA A 101 -21.22 8.15 11.10
CA ALA A 101 -22.15 7.78 12.17
C ALA A 101 -21.42 7.31 13.45
N HIS A 102 -20.20 6.82 13.34
CA HIS A 102 -19.35 6.44 14.48
C HIS A 102 -18.59 7.62 15.10
N ARG A 103 -18.64 8.80 14.47
CA ARG A 103 -17.97 10.04 14.92
C ARG A 103 -16.51 9.82 15.26
N PRO A 104 -15.66 9.42 14.30
CA PRO A 104 -14.24 9.28 14.52
C PRO A 104 -13.59 10.63 14.80
N ASP A 105 -12.41 10.62 15.42
CA ASP A 105 -11.62 11.83 15.66
C ASP A 105 -10.68 12.14 14.47
N GLY A 106 -10.49 11.15 13.57
CA GLY A 106 -9.79 11.30 12.31
C GLY A 106 -10.08 10.16 11.35
N ILE A 107 -9.86 10.41 10.07
CA ILE A 107 -10.19 9.49 8.98
C ILE A 107 -8.96 9.30 8.10
N ILE A 108 -8.62 8.05 7.78
CA ILE A 108 -7.67 7.72 6.72
C ILE A 108 -8.43 7.10 5.57
N TYR A 109 -8.29 7.69 4.38
CA TYR A 109 -8.76 7.08 3.14
C TYR A 109 -7.58 6.36 2.47
N THR A 110 -7.73 5.07 2.20
CA THR A 110 -6.66 4.28 1.56
C THR A 110 -7.17 3.45 0.39
N THR A 111 -6.32 3.22 -0.60
CA THR A 111 -6.65 2.42 -1.78
C THR A 111 -5.62 1.31 -2.01
N MET A 112 -6.09 0.23 -2.65
CA MET A 112 -5.20 -0.76 -3.24
C MET A 112 -4.61 -0.21 -4.54
N GLY A 113 -3.28 -0.03 -4.58
CA GLY A 113 -2.59 0.62 -5.69
C GLY A 113 -2.79 2.15 -5.70
N LEU A 114 -1.76 2.86 -6.16
CA LEU A 114 -1.77 4.31 -6.22
C LEU A 114 -2.81 4.82 -7.22
N ARG A 115 -3.79 5.59 -6.72
CA ARG A 115 -4.92 6.12 -7.51
C ARG A 115 -5.18 7.59 -7.26
N HIS A 116 -5.83 8.21 -8.23
CA HIS A 116 -6.59 9.43 -8.02
C HIS A 116 -8.01 9.06 -7.56
N ILE A 117 -8.50 9.71 -6.51
CA ILE A 117 -9.85 9.48 -5.95
C ILE A 117 -10.67 10.75 -5.99
N THR A 118 -11.97 10.60 -6.10
CA THR A 118 -12.94 11.67 -5.81
C THR A 118 -13.43 11.49 -4.38
N LEU A 119 -13.15 12.48 -3.52
CA LEU A 119 -13.58 12.41 -2.13
C LEU A 119 -15.11 12.60 -2.05
N PRO A 120 -15.85 11.72 -1.35
CA PRO A 120 -17.27 11.93 -1.08
C PRO A 120 -17.55 13.27 -0.39
N GLU A 121 -18.56 14.02 -0.86
CA GLU A 121 -18.92 15.34 -0.33
C GLU A 121 -19.14 15.35 1.20
N SER A 122 -19.66 14.23 1.75
CA SER A 122 -19.89 14.10 3.19
C SER A 122 -18.60 14.09 4.03
N LEU A 123 -17.44 13.98 3.40
CA LEU A 123 -16.14 14.01 4.05
C LEU A 123 -15.45 15.38 3.96
N TYR A 124 -16.03 16.35 3.26
CA TYR A 124 -15.46 17.69 3.18
C TYR A 124 -15.48 18.37 4.57
N GLY A 125 -14.34 18.91 4.94
CA GLY A 125 -14.17 19.57 6.24
C GLY A 125 -13.89 18.63 7.44
N GLU A 126 -13.86 17.33 7.19
CA GLU A 126 -13.43 16.35 8.21
C GLU A 126 -11.89 16.29 8.33
N ASN A 127 -11.40 15.80 9.46
CA ASN A 127 -9.97 15.56 9.68
C ASN A 127 -9.56 14.30 8.93
N ILE A 128 -9.12 14.45 7.66
CA ILE A 128 -8.86 13.35 6.75
C ILE A 128 -7.43 13.38 6.21
N VAL A 129 -6.82 12.20 6.09
CA VAL A 129 -5.51 11.95 5.47
C VAL A 129 -5.65 10.86 4.43
N LEU A 130 -4.95 11.01 3.31
CA LEU A 130 -4.92 10.05 2.22
C LEU A 130 -3.68 9.16 2.34
N ALA A 131 -3.85 7.85 2.15
CA ALA A 131 -2.78 6.86 2.15
C ALA A 131 -2.82 6.06 0.84
N ASN A 132 -1.73 6.09 0.07
CA ASN A 132 -1.61 5.44 -1.23
C ASN A 132 -2.62 5.92 -2.29
N CYS A 133 -3.12 7.15 -2.14
CA CYS A 133 -3.99 7.82 -3.11
C CYS A 133 -3.81 9.34 -3.05
N VAL A 134 -4.27 10.01 -4.08
CA VAL A 134 -4.32 11.48 -4.20
C VAL A 134 -5.71 11.93 -4.60
N ALA A 135 -6.06 13.19 -4.34
CA ALA A 135 -7.31 13.81 -4.75
C ALA A 135 -7.03 15.19 -5.40
N ASP A 136 -8.06 15.80 -5.98
CA ASP A 136 -7.96 17.13 -6.61
C ASP A 136 -7.70 18.25 -5.59
N ASP A 137 -8.11 18.06 -4.34
CA ASP A 137 -7.91 19.06 -3.29
C ASP A 137 -6.46 19.03 -2.79
N PRO A 138 -5.65 20.07 -3.10
CA PRO A 138 -4.25 20.13 -2.66
C PRO A 138 -4.09 20.37 -1.16
N ALA A 139 -5.17 20.71 -0.44
CA ALA A 139 -5.17 20.90 1.00
C ALA A 139 -5.23 19.56 1.76
N LEU A 140 -5.56 18.46 1.07
CA LEU A 140 -5.58 17.14 1.70
C LEU A 140 -4.17 16.57 1.83
N PRO A 141 -3.72 16.23 3.06
CA PRO A 141 -2.46 15.52 3.24
C PRO A 141 -2.54 14.12 2.63
N SER A 142 -1.51 13.75 1.88
CA SER A 142 -1.44 12.48 1.19
C SER A 142 -0.03 11.89 1.30
N TYR A 143 0.06 10.60 1.62
CA TYR A 143 1.30 9.84 1.67
C TYR A 143 1.28 8.78 0.57
N ILE A 144 2.23 8.85 -0.35
CA ILE A 144 2.31 7.96 -1.52
C ILE A 144 3.73 7.44 -1.74
N PRO A 145 3.92 6.32 -2.47
CA PRO A 145 5.25 5.88 -2.89
C PRO A 145 5.93 6.91 -3.79
N ASP A 146 7.26 7.04 -3.71
CA ASP A 146 8.06 7.78 -4.69
C ASP A 146 8.45 6.89 -5.87
N ASP A 147 7.44 6.50 -6.65
CA ASP A 147 7.58 5.62 -7.82
C ASP A 147 8.56 6.18 -8.87
N TYR A 148 8.59 7.51 -9.03
CA TYR A 148 9.48 8.17 -10.00
C TYR A 148 10.94 7.98 -9.63
N THR A 149 11.33 8.40 -8.42
CA THR A 149 12.72 8.32 -7.97
C THR A 149 13.20 6.87 -7.90
N ALA A 150 12.34 5.97 -7.42
CA ALA A 150 12.67 4.56 -7.33
C ALA A 150 12.95 3.92 -8.70
N GLN A 151 12.11 4.22 -9.69
CA GLN A 151 12.33 3.70 -11.04
C GLN A 151 13.52 4.37 -11.72
N TYR A 152 13.76 5.65 -11.47
CA TYR A 152 14.94 6.34 -11.96
C TYR A 152 16.22 5.69 -11.43
N GLU A 153 16.35 5.51 -10.12
CA GLU A 153 17.53 4.90 -9.47
C GLU A 153 17.75 3.44 -9.91
N SER A 154 16.66 2.66 -9.99
CA SER A 154 16.74 1.27 -10.44
C SER A 154 17.18 1.16 -11.91
N THR A 155 16.77 2.11 -12.76
CA THR A 155 17.22 2.19 -14.14
C THR A 155 18.71 2.55 -14.22
N GLN A 156 19.18 3.46 -13.38
CA GLN A 156 20.62 3.78 -13.27
C GLN A 156 21.43 2.53 -12.84
N HIS A 157 20.90 1.75 -11.89
CA HIS A 157 21.53 0.48 -11.49
C HIS A 157 21.67 -0.48 -12.67
N LEU A 158 20.62 -0.67 -13.48
CA LEU A 158 20.67 -1.53 -14.67
C LEU A 158 21.67 -1.02 -15.70
N LEU A 159 21.70 0.29 -15.94
CA LEU A 159 22.65 0.90 -16.85
C LEU A 159 24.10 0.74 -16.38
N ALA A 160 24.37 0.88 -15.08
CA ALA A 160 25.67 0.67 -14.47
C ALA A 160 26.12 -0.80 -14.56
N ALA A 161 25.16 -1.76 -14.45
CA ALA A 161 25.41 -3.18 -14.62
C ALA A 161 25.68 -3.59 -16.09
N GLY A 162 25.48 -2.67 -17.04
CA GLY A 162 25.80 -2.89 -18.44
C GLY A 162 24.64 -3.29 -19.34
N TYR A 163 23.41 -3.33 -18.84
CA TYR A 163 22.22 -3.63 -19.65
C TYR A 163 21.91 -2.49 -20.63
N ARG A 164 21.54 -2.85 -21.87
CA ARG A 164 21.41 -1.89 -22.98
C ARG A 164 20.20 -2.09 -23.87
N GLN A 165 19.52 -3.23 -23.76
CA GLN A 165 18.37 -3.61 -24.59
C GLN A 165 17.17 -3.95 -23.69
N PRO A 166 16.59 -2.97 -22.95
CA PRO A 166 15.48 -3.23 -22.07
C PRO A 166 14.20 -3.53 -22.85
N LEU A 167 13.43 -4.48 -22.34
CA LEU A 167 12.03 -4.65 -22.63
C LEU A 167 11.25 -4.27 -21.35
N CYS A 168 10.36 -3.30 -21.45
CA CYS A 168 9.55 -2.84 -20.34
C CYS A 168 8.12 -3.34 -20.47
N PHE A 169 7.59 -3.95 -19.41
CA PHE A 169 6.20 -4.38 -19.33
C PHE A 169 5.55 -3.69 -18.12
N TRP A 170 4.98 -2.54 -18.39
CA TRP A 170 4.38 -1.65 -17.36
C TRP A 170 3.02 -2.16 -16.89
N LEU A 171 2.55 -1.65 -15.75
CA LEU A 171 1.16 -1.76 -15.32
C LEU A 171 0.23 -1.14 -16.39
N PRO A 172 -1.10 -1.28 -16.28
CA PRO A 172 -2.03 -0.61 -17.19
C PRO A 172 -1.74 0.88 -17.32
N GLU A 173 -1.91 1.43 -18.52
CA GLU A 173 -1.62 2.84 -18.81
C GLU A 173 -2.44 3.80 -17.93
N SER A 174 -3.63 3.38 -17.54
CA SER A 174 -4.52 4.14 -16.64
C SER A 174 -4.05 4.19 -15.18
N ALA A 175 -3.11 3.35 -14.78
CA ALA A 175 -2.60 3.34 -13.40
C ALA A 175 -1.65 4.53 -13.17
N LEU A 176 -1.91 5.33 -12.13
CA LEU A 176 -1.10 6.51 -11.80
C LEU A 176 0.38 6.16 -11.56
N ALA A 177 0.65 5.03 -10.92
CA ALA A 177 2.00 4.50 -10.72
C ALA A 177 2.75 4.28 -12.04
N THR A 178 2.07 3.82 -13.09
CA THR A 178 2.67 3.62 -14.43
C THR A 178 3.28 4.92 -14.96
N GLY A 179 2.55 6.03 -14.87
CA GLY A 179 3.02 7.34 -15.32
C GLY A 179 4.31 7.75 -14.61
N TYR A 180 4.38 7.60 -13.29
CA TYR A 180 5.56 7.95 -12.52
C TYR A 180 6.74 7.00 -12.81
N ARG A 181 6.52 5.68 -12.82
CA ARG A 181 7.56 4.69 -13.10
C ARG A 181 8.13 4.88 -14.51
N ARG A 182 7.27 5.01 -15.52
CA ARG A 182 7.72 5.26 -16.89
C ARG A 182 8.52 6.56 -17.01
N GLN A 183 8.06 7.65 -16.42
CA GLN A 183 8.79 8.92 -16.41
C GLN A 183 10.19 8.79 -15.76
N GLY A 184 10.28 8.09 -14.61
CA GLY A 184 11.56 7.83 -13.95
C GLY A 184 12.53 7.02 -14.82
N PHE A 185 12.04 5.94 -15.43
CA PHE A 185 12.80 5.14 -16.39
C PHE A 185 13.30 5.99 -17.58
N GLU A 186 12.38 6.69 -18.25
CA GLU A 186 12.68 7.48 -19.43
C GLU A 186 13.69 8.59 -19.13
N GLN A 187 13.57 9.23 -17.95
CA GLN A 187 14.52 10.28 -17.55
C GLN A 187 15.92 9.70 -17.32
N ALA A 188 16.04 8.57 -16.58
CA ALA A 188 17.34 7.94 -16.36
C ALA A 188 17.98 7.46 -17.67
N TRP A 189 17.16 6.99 -18.62
CA TRP A 189 17.62 6.56 -19.94
C TRP A 189 18.18 7.72 -20.76
N ARG A 190 17.46 8.87 -20.77
CA ARG A 190 17.93 10.11 -21.44
C ARG A 190 19.18 10.68 -20.81
N ASP A 191 19.26 10.69 -19.48
CA ASP A 191 20.42 11.22 -18.75
C ASP A 191 21.69 10.40 -19.02
N ALA A 192 21.51 9.10 -19.36
CA ALA A 192 22.60 8.25 -19.83
C ALA A 192 22.94 8.44 -21.33
N GLY A 193 22.37 9.44 -22.00
CA GLY A 193 22.59 9.72 -23.42
C GLY A 193 21.99 8.68 -24.37
N ARG A 194 20.92 7.98 -23.96
CA ARG A 194 20.29 6.91 -24.73
C ARG A 194 19.02 7.38 -25.43
N ASP A 195 18.76 6.80 -26.61
CA ASP A 195 17.54 7.07 -27.37
C ASP A 195 16.37 6.19 -26.89
N LEU A 196 15.25 6.81 -26.54
CA LEU A 196 14.03 6.12 -26.16
C LEU A 196 13.36 5.36 -27.32
N ALA A 197 13.66 5.73 -28.57
CA ALA A 197 13.15 5.02 -29.73
C ALA A 197 13.67 3.57 -29.84
N GLU A 198 14.77 3.27 -29.14
CA GLU A 198 15.35 1.91 -29.09
C GLU A 198 14.70 1.04 -28.00
N VAL A 199 13.91 1.63 -27.09
CA VAL A 199 13.30 0.92 -25.95
C VAL A 199 11.96 0.33 -26.33
N LYS A 200 11.80 -0.95 -26.03
CA LYS A 200 10.52 -1.65 -26.22
C LYS A 200 9.68 -1.48 -24.96
N GLN A 201 8.60 -0.72 -25.05
CA GLN A 201 7.70 -0.46 -23.92
C GLN A 201 6.29 -0.96 -24.23
N PHE A 202 5.73 -1.75 -23.32
CA PHE A 202 4.40 -2.33 -23.41
C PHE A 202 3.65 -2.12 -22.11
N HIS A 203 2.34 -2.16 -22.16
CA HIS A 203 1.47 -2.04 -20.99
C HIS A 203 0.62 -3.30 -20.83
N MET A 204 0.36 -3.66 -19.58
CA MET A 204 -0.65 -4.67 -19.26
C MET A 204 -2.02 -4.19 -19.75
N ALA A 205 -2.85 -5.09 -20.24
CA ALA A 205 -4.26 -4.82 -20.44
C ALA A 205 -4.97 -4.58 -19.09
N THR A 206 -6.12 -3.94 -19.15
CA THR A 206 -7.04 -3.82 -18.00
C THR A 206 -7.95 -5.05 -17.96
N GLY A 207 -8.20 -5.60 -16.75
CA GLY A 207 -9.07 -6.77 -16.57
C GLY A 207 -8.38 -7.97 -15.94
N ASP A 208 -9.06 -9.10 -15.87
CA ASP A 208 -8.60 -10.28 -15.13
C ASP A 208 -7.46 -11.05 -15.81
N ASP A 209 -7.35 -10.95 -17.14
CA ASP A 209 -6.39 -11.71 -17.97
C ASP A 209 -5.08 -10.97 -18.28
N HIS A 210 -4.84 -9.83 -17.63
CA HIS A 210 -3.75 -8.92 -17.96
C HIS A 210 -2.32 -9.51 -17.84
N TYR A 211 -2.13 -10.60 -17.11
CA TYR A 211 -0.82 -11.26 -17.02
C TYR A 211 -0.56 -12.26 -18.16
N THR A 212 -1.60 -12.77 -18.83
CA THR A 212 -1.44 -13.74 -19.93
C THR A 212 -0.78 -13.11 -21.17
N ASP A 213 -1.00 -11.80 -21.38
CA ASP A 213 -0.41 -11.05 -22.48
C ASP A 213 1.11 -11.04 -22.44
N LEU A 214 1.70 -11.07 -21.25
CA LEU A 214 3.16 -11.10 -21.08
C LEU A 214 3.78 -12.36 -21.71
N ALA A 215 3.16 -13.51 -21.58
CA ALA A 215 3.67 -14.74 -22.18
C ALA A 215 3.70 -14.65 -23.72
N SER A 216 2.65 -14.08 -24.31
CA SER A 216 2.57 -13.84 -25.75
C SER A 216 3.61 -12.82 -26.23
N LEU A 217 3.76 -11.72 -25.48
CA LEU A 217 4.74 -10.68 -25.73
C LEU A 217 6.17 -11.26 -25.69
N LEU A 218 6.53 -12.00 -24.65
CA LEU A 218 7.84 -12.61 -24.54
C LEU A 218 8.11 -13.58 -25.69
N ASN A 219 7.11 -14.38 -26.09
CA ASN A 219 7.25 -15.28 -27.25
C ASN A 219 7.57 -14.53 -28.57
N ALA A 220 6.95 -13.36 -28.78
CA ALA A 220 7.19 -12.54 -29.98
C ALA A 220 8.61 -11.93 -29.98
N HIS A 221 9.24 -11.76 -28.84
CA HIS A 221 10.59 -11.21 -28.69
C HIS A 221 11.70 -12.26 -28.59
N PHE A 222 11.36 -13.54 -28.79
CA PHE A 222 12.34 -14.61 -28.97
C PHE A 222 12.61 -14.84 -30.47
N LYS A 223 13.78 -14.40 -30.93
CA LYS A 223 14.32 -14.80 -32.24
C LYS A 223 14.86 -16.24 -32.15
N PRO A 224 15.11 -16.96 -33.26
CA PRO A 224 15.64 -18.32 -33.19
C PRO A 224 16.85 -18.43 -32.29
N GLY A 225 16.64 -19.01 -31.10
CA GLY A 225 17.67 -19.34 -30.13
C GLY A 225 17.97 -18.30 -29.02
N LYS A 226 17.51 -17.05 -29.11
CA LYS A 226 17.74 -16.08 -28.03
C LYS A 226 16.75 -14.91 -28.03
N PRO A 227 16.53 -14.27 -26.84
CA PRO A 227 15.74 -13.04 -26.76
C PRO A 227 16.44 -11.87 -27.47
N ASP A 228 15.65 -10.89 -27.92
CA ASP A 228 16.14 -9.65 -28.52
C ASP A 228 16.15 -8.50 -27.48
N PHE A 229 16.25 -8.85 -26.20
CA PHE A 229 16.42 -7.96 -25.05
C PHE A 229 17.37 -8.59 -24.05
N ASP A 230 18.07 -7.77 -23.25
CA ASP A 230 19.03 -8.22 -22.25
C ASP A 230 18.52 -8.06 -20.81
N VAL A 231 17.48 -7.22 -20.60
CA VAL A 231 16.79 -7.06 -19.33
C VAL A 231 15.29 -6.86 -19.54
N LEU A 232 14.50 -7.53 -18.71
CA LEU A 232 13.05 -7.33 -18.60
C LEU A 232 12.74 -6.52 -17.34
N ILE A 233 12.11 -5.36 -17.53
CA ILE A 233 11.61 -4.52 -16.45
C ILE A 233 10.12 -4.76 -16.32
N CYS A 234 9.70 -5.33 -15.20
CA CYS A 234 8.32 -5.67 -14.91
C CYS A 234 7.64 -4.60 -14.08
N GLY A 235 6.44 -4.21 -14.45
CA GLY A 235 5.64 -3.23 -13.73
C GLY A 235 5.27 -3.66 -12.30
N ASN A 236 5.33 -4.96 -11.99
CA ASN A 236 5.21 -5.52 -10.64
C ASN A 236 5.83 -6.92 -10.55
N ASP A 237 5.93 -7.46 -9.32
CA ASP A 237 6.51 -8.79 -9.07
C ASP A 237 5.64 -9.94 -9.60
N ARG A 238 4.32 -9.74 -9.78
CA ARG A 238 3.45 -10.74 -10.41
C ARG A 238 3.79 -10.92 -11.89
N ALA A 239 4.05 -9.81 -12.59
CA ALA A 239 4.55 -9.87 -13.97
C ALA A 239 5.92 -10.55 -14.02
N ALA A 240 6.83 -10.24 -13.10
CA ALA A 240 8.11 -10.92 -12.98
C ALA A 240 7.94 -12.42 -12.75
N PHE A 241 6.95 -12.84 -11.96
CA PHE A 241 6.66 -14.26 -11.75
C PHE A 241 6.27 -14.97 -13.06
N VAL A 242 5.36 -14.38 -13.84
CA VAL A 242 4.99 -14.94 -15.15
C VAL A 242 6.19 -14.96 -16.09
N ALA A 243 6.99 -13.88 -16.10
CA ALA A 243 8.21 -13.82 -16.90
C ALA A 243 9.19 -14.95 -16.57
N TYR A 244 9.43 -15.22 -15.28
CA TYR A 244 10.28 -16.34 -14.86
C TYR A 244 9.78 -17.68 -15.39
N GLN A 245 8.47 -17.95 -15.32
CA GLN A 245 7.90 -19.19 -15.84
C GLN A 245 8.18 -19.35 -17.33
N VAL A 246 7.99 -18.30 -18.12
CA VAL A 246 8.20 -18.32 -19.57
C VAL A 246 9.68 -18.45 -19.91
N LEU A 247 10.55 -17.64 -19.27
CA LEU A 247 11.99 -17.62 -19.55
C LEU A 247 12.65 -18.94 -19.18
N LEU A 248 12.37 -19.47 -17.97
CA LEU A 248 12.92 -20.75 -17.51
C LEU A 248 12.43 -21.93 -18.36
N ALA A 249 11.15 -21.96 -18.77
CA ALA A 249 10.61 -22.98 -19.66
C ALA A 249 11.31 -22.99 -21.05
N LYS A 250 11.87 -21.85 -21.47
CA LYS A 250 12.68 -21.72 -22.70
C LYS A 250 14.18 -22.00 -22.49
N GLY A 251 14.58 -22.37 -21.28
CA GLY A 251 15.99 -22.63 -20.93
C GLY A 251 16.85 -21.37 -20.81
N VAL A 252 16.23 -20.18 -20.66
CA VAL A 252 16.93 -18.90 -20.45
C VAL A 252 17.47 -18.85 -19.03
N ARG A 253 18.74 -18.51 -18.88
CA ARG A 253 19.38 -18.36 -17.58
C ARG A 253 19.26 -16.92 -17.09
N ILE A 254 18.63 -16.74 -15.93
CA ILE A 254 18.53 -15.45 -15.26
C ILE A 254 19.66 -15.35 -14.22
N PRO A 255 20.46 -14.26 -14.19
CA PRO A 255 20.46 -13.11 -15.09
C PRO A 255 21.38 -13.27 -16.32
N LYS A 256 22.05 -14.40 -16.48
CA LYS A 256 23.17 -14.58 -17.43
C LYS A 256 22.79 -14.32 -18.89
N ASP A 257 21.62 -14.75 -19.33
CA ASP A 257 21.11 -14.55 -20.69
C ASP A 257 20.12 -13.37 -20.74
N VAL A 258 19.30 -13.20 -19.72
CA VAL A 258 18.35 -12.10 -19.53
C VAL A 258 18.24 -11.78 -18.04
N ALA A 259 18.38 -10.52 -17.67
CA ALA A 259 18.06 -10.06 -16.33
C ALA A 259 16.55 -9.79 -16.19
N VAL A 260 16.04 -9.88 -14.96
CA VAL A 260 14.65 -9.55 -14.65
C VAL A 260 14.63 -8.65 -13.42
N MET A 261 13.94 -7.53 -13.53
CA MET A 261 13.68 -6.59 -12.42
C MET A 261 12.18 -6.49 -12.18
N GLY A 262 11.78 -6.62 -10.91
CA GLY A 262 10.41 -6.45 -10.46
C GLY A 262 10.16 -5.09 -9.81
N PHE A 263 8.96 -4.94 -9.29
CA PHE A 263 8.51 -3.83 -8.48
C PHE A 263 7.48 -4.35 -7.47
N ASP A 264 7.47 -3.87 -6.25
CA ASP A 264 6.57 -4.12 -5.10
C ASP A 264 7.27 -4.85 -3.94
N ASN A 265 8.24 -5.73 -4.19
CA ASN A 265 8.77 -6.71 -3.23
C ASN A 265 7.64 -7.50 -2.56
N LEU A 266 6.87 -8.21 -3.37
CA LEU A 266 5.70 -8.97 -2.93
C LEU A 266 6.00 -9.79 -1.68
N VAL A 267 5.25 -9.52 -0.61
CA VAL A 267 5.48 -10.08 0.72
C VAL A 267 5.54 -11.61 0.68
N GLY A 268 6.63 -12.15 1.21
CA GLY A 268 6.87 -13.58 1.29
C GLY A 268 7.24 -14.27 -0.04
N VAL A 269 7.33 -13.55 -1.15
CA VAL A 269 7.53 -14.15 -2.48
C VAL A 269 8.83 -13.72 -3.16
N GLY A 270 9.25 -12.46 -3.03
CA GLY A 270 10.40 -11.93 -3.79
C GLY A 270 11.70 -12.72 -3.66
N HIS A 271 11.96 -13.32 -2.48
CA HIS A 271 13.13 -14.16 -2.23
C HIS A 271 12.94 -15.63 -2.64
N LEU A 272 11.71 -16.05 -2.95
CA LEU A 272 11.40 -17.42 -3.38
C LEU A 272 11.58 -17.62 -4.89
N PHE A 273 11.80 -16.56 -5.64
CA PHE A 273 12.20 -16.67 -7.05
C PHE A 273 13.55 -17.39 -7.15
N LEU A 274 13.75 -18.12 -8.22
CA LEU A 274 15.00 -18.83 -8.47
C LEU A 274 15.58 -18.43 -9.84
N PRO A 275 16.61 -17.55 -9.85
CA PRO A 275 17.26 -16.89 -8.71
C PRO A 275 16.39 -15.81 -8.03
N PRO A 276 16.71 -15.38 -6.79
CA PRO A 276 15.96 -14.33 -6.08
C PRO A 276 15.86 -13.04 -6.87
N LEU A 277 14.64 -12.46 -6.89
CA LEU A 277 14.28 -11.32 -7.72
C LEU A 277 14.80 -9.99 -7.16
N THR A 278 15.55 -9.23 -7.94
CA THR A 278 15.83 -7.81 -7.71
C THR A 278 14.55 -7.03 -7.95
N THR A 279 14.13 -6.24 -6.96
CA THR A 279 12.84 -5.53 -6.99
C THR A 279 12.89 -4.26 -6.17
N ILE A 280 11.89 -3.40 -6.33
CA ILE A 280 11.71 -2.19 -5.53
C ILE A 280 10.71 -2.48 -4.43
N GLN A 281 11.04 -2.10 -3.19
CA GLN A 281 10.14 -2.22 -2.03
C GLN A 281 9.13 -1.08 -2.01
N LEU A 282 7.84 -1.38 -2.05
CA LEU A 282 6.81 -0.39 -1.74
C LEU A 282 6.75 -0.16 -0.22
N PRO A 283 6.78 1.11 0.24
CA PRO A 283 6.85 1.46 1.66
C PRO A 283 5.45 1.55 2.29
N HIS A 284 4.63 0.52 2.12
CA HIS A 284 3.23 0.52 2.54
C HIS A 284 3.07 0.62 4.05
N ASP A 285 3.97 0.00 4.81
CA ASP A 285 4.04 0.10 6.27
C ASP A 285 4.35 1.53 6.73
N ILE A 286 5.31 2.20 6.08
CA ILE A 286 5.65 3.60 6.39
C ILE A 286 4.48 4.52 6.00
N ILE A 287 3.86 4.31 4.85
CA ILE A 287 2.69 5.11 4.41
C ILE A 287 1.56 5.01 5.43
N GLY A 288 1.22 3.80 5.87
CA GLY A 288 0.17 3.60 6.89
C GLY A 288 0.52 4.26 8.21
N ARG A 289 1.77 4.11 8.67
CA ARG A 289 2.27 4.73 9.90
C ARG A 289 2.22 6.27 9.83
N GLU A 290 2.75 6.86 8.77
CA GLU A 290 2.79 8.31 8.60
C GLU A 290 1.40 8.93 8.48
N ALA A 291 0.47 8.27 7.79
CA ALA A 291 -0.92 8.71 7.72
C ALA A 291 -1.61 8.68 9.10
N ALA A 292 -1.36 7.64 9.90
CA ALA A 292 -1.90 7.56 11.26
C ALA A 292 -1.28 8.62 12.18
N LEU A 293 0.05 8.77 12.15
CA LEU A 293 0.76 9.78 12.95
C LEU A 293 0.32 11.20 12.59
N HIS A 294 0.03 11.49 11.32
CA HIS A 294 -0.46 12.81 10.90
C HIS A 294 -1.70 13.21 11.69
N ILE A 295 -2.66 12.30 11.84
CA ILE A 295 -3.89 12.54 12.59
C ILE A 295 -3.62 12.57 14.11
N ILE A 296 -2.88 11.58 14.61
CA ILE A 296 -2.64 11.39 16.05
C ILE A 296 -1.88 12.58 16.66
N GLU A 297 -0.88 13.07 15.95
CA GLU A 297 -0.04 14.20 16.38
C GLU A 297 -0.66 15.56 16.01
N GLY A 298 -1.74 15.59 15.25
CA GLY A 298 -2.37 16.83 14.80
C GLY A 298 -1.47 17.66 13.89
N ARG A 299 -0.76 17.00 12.97
CA ARG A 299 0.13 17.70 12.02
C ARG A 299 -0.69 18.63 11.13
N GLU A 300 -0.18 19.82 10.88
CA GLU A 300 -0.84 20.82 10.02
C GLU A 300 -0.29 20.79 8.60
N GLY A 301 -1.15 21.17 7.66
CA GLY A 301 -0.80 21.39 6.25
C GLY A 301 -1.04 20.17 5.37
N GLY A 302 -1.70 20.42 4.23
CA GLY A 302 -1.95 19.46 3.16
C GLY A 302 -0.86 19.51 2.11
N ARG A 303 -0.25 18.37 1.83
CA ARG A 303 0.65 18.17 0.69
C ARG A 303 0.76 16.70 0.37
N VAL A 304 1.12 16.40 -0.87
CA VAL A 304 1.53 15.06 -1.27
C VAL A 304 2.97 14.82 -0.78
N THR A 305 3.12 13.90 0.16
CA THR A 305 4.43 13.46 0.68
C THR A 305 4.79 12.14 0.00
N ARG A 306 5.90 12.12 -0.72
CA ARG A 306 6.43 10.93 -1.37
C ARG A 306 7.35 10.19 -0.41
N ILE A 307 7.09 8.90 -0.22
CA ILE A 307 7.88 8.03 0.65
C ILE A 307 8.86 7.23 -0.20
N PRO A 308 10.16 7.26 0.11
CA PRO A 308 11.18 6.54 -0.66
C PRO A 308 10.91 5.06 -0.77
N CYS A 309 11.14 4.49 -1.95
CA CYS A 309 10.98 3.07 -2.26
C CYS A 309 12.36 2.45 -2.53
N PRO A 310 12.98 1.76 -1.56
CA PRO A 310 14.33 1.25 -1.73
C PRO A 310 14.43 0.14 -2.78
N LEU A 311 15.51 0.14 -3.55
CA LEU A 311 15.88 -0.95 -4.45
C LEU A 311 16.53 -2.08 -3.64
N LEU A 312 15.96 -3.27 -3.76
CA LEU A 312 16.46 -4.50 -3.17
C LEU A 312 17.20 -5.33 -4.23
N ILE A 313 18.51 -5.18 -4.27
CA ILE A 313 19.36 -5.91 -5.22
C ILE A 313 19.49 -7.36 -4.75
N ARG A 314 19.16 -8.30 -5.64
CA ARG A 314 19.30 -9.75 -5.44
C ARG A 314 20.05 -10.37 -6.63
N CYS A 315 19.68 -11.58 -7.02
CA CYS A 315 20.44 -12.37 -8.00
C CYS A 315 19.86 -12.36 -9.42
N SER A 316 18.84 -11.55 -9.71
CA SER A 316 18.19 -11.53 -11.03
C SER A 316 18.66 -10.39 -11.96
N THR A 317 19.55 -9.54 -11.45
CA THR A 317 20.20 -8.47 -12.23
C THR A 317 21.69 -8.46 -12.01
#